data_3c14ea19ede056b3b322da73fc29c103
#
_entry.id   3c14ea19ede056b3b322da73fc29c103
#
_cell.length_a   1.000
_cell.length_b   1.000
_cell.length_c   1.000
_cell.angle_alpha   90.00
_cell.angle_beta   90.00
_cell.angle_gamma   90.00
#
_symmetry.space_group_name_H-M   'P 1'
#
loop_
_entity.id
_entity.type
_entity.pdbx_description
1 polymer ?
#
loop_
_entity_poly.entity_id
_entity_poly.type
_entity_poly.pdbx_seq_one_letter_code
_entity_poly.pdbx_strand_id
1 'polypeptide(L)'
;MYRYFFKRVLDFIIALVVLIILFVPLLVITIWLHFANKGAGAFFLQERPGKNEKLFKVIKFKTMTDERGEDGKLLPDKDRITKVGKFVRSTSIDELPQFVNVLKGDMSLIGPRPLLVEYLSLYSPEQHRRHEVRPGISGWAQ
;
A
#
# COMPACT_ATOMS: atom_id res chain seq x y z
N MET A 1 -15.61 22.86 -1.97
CA MET A 1 -14.34 23.35 -1.42
C MET A 1 -13.80 22.44 -0.32
N TYR A 2 -14.61 22.05 0.67
CA TYR A 2 -14.17 21.13 1.72
C TYR A 2 -13.56 19.84 1.12
N ARG A 3 -14.27 19.22 0.17
CA ARG A 3 -13.87 17.93 -0.42
C ARG A 3 -12.48 17.98 -1.08
N TYR A 4 -12.11 19.10 -1.70
CA TYR A 4 -10.86 19.19 -2.46
C TYR A 4 -9.73 19.83 -1.67
N PHE A 5 -10.04 20.76 -0.79
CA PHE A 5 -9.03 21.51 -0.06
C PHE A 5 -8.89 21.05 1.39
N PHE A 6 -9.95 21.16 2.19
CA PHE A 6 -9.85 20.85 3.62
C PHE A 6 -9.56 19.37 3.86
N LYS A 7 -10.22 18.49 3.09
CA LYS A 7 -9.97 17.06 3.21
C LYS A 7 -8.51 16.74 2.89
N ARG A 8 -7.97 17.33 1.85
CA ARG A 8 -6.57 17.11 1.47
C ARG A 8 -5.62 17.61 2.55
N VAL A 9 -5.90 18.77 3.11
CA VAL A 9 -5.08 19.33 4.20
C VAL A 9 -5.14 18.43 5.43
N LEU A 10 -6.34 17.98 5.82
CA LEU A 10 -6.50 17.09 6.95
C LEU A 10 -5.79 15.76 6.73
N ASP A 11 -5.93 15.16 5.53
CA ASP A 11 -5.26 13.91 5.20
C ASP A 11 -3.74 14.07 5.31
N PHE A 12 -3.20 15.17 4.79
CA PHE A 12 -1.77 15.45 4.84
C PHE A 12 -1.27 15.57 6.28
N ILE A 13 -1.97 16.38 7.08
CA ILE A 13 -1.57 16.62 8.47
C ILE A 13 -1.62 15.33 9.28
N ILE A 14 -2.71 14.58 9.16
CA ILE A 14 -2.88 13.33 9.91
C ILE A 14 -1.82 12.31 9.48
N ALA A 15 -1.58 12.18 8.19
CA ALA A 15 -0.56 11.25 7.69
C ALA A 15 0.84 11.64 8.20
N LEU A 16 1.15 12.93 8.20
CA LEU A 16 2.43 13.41 8.69
C LEU A 16 2.62 13.11 10.18
N VAL A 17 1.59 13.38 10.99
CA VAL A 17 1.62 13.12 12.44
C VAL A 17 1.80 11.63 12.70
N VAL A 18 1.05 10.78 11.99
CA VAL A 18 1.16 9.32 12.13
C VAL A 18 2.57 8.84 11.81
N LEU A 19 3.15 9.33 10.71
CA LEU A 19 4.51 8.93 10.30
C LEU A 19 5.56 9.41 11.31
N ILE A 20 5.39 10.59 11.89
CA ILE A 20 6.31 11.10 12.90
C ILE A 20 6.23 10.23 14.17
N ILE A 21 5.02 9.93 14.62
CA ILE A 21 4.80 9.12 15.83
C ILE A 21 5.33 7.71 15.63
N LEU A 22 5.12 7.12 14.44
CA LEU A 22 5.49 5.74 14.15
C LEU A 22 6.88 5.61 13.54
N PHE A 23 7.64 6.70 13.44
CA PHE A 23 8.95 6.67 12.76
C PHE A 23 9.87 5.60 13.31
N VAL A 24 10.03 5.52 14.64
CA VAL A 24 10.93 4.53 15.25
C VAL A 24 10.40 3.10 15.06
N PRO A 25 9.11 2.79 15.37
CA PRO A 25 8.56 1.46 15.07
C PRO A 25 8.70 1.06 13.62
N LEU A 26 8.43 1.98 12.68
CA LEU A 26 8.53 1.68 11.25
C LEU A 26 9.98 1.41 10.85
N LEU A 27 10.93 2.15 11.42
CA LEU A 27 12.35 1.92 11.16
C LEU A 27 12.79 0.55 11.66
N VAL A 28 12.35 0.16 12.85
CA VAL A 28 12.66 -1.17 13.42
C VAL A 28 12.11 -2.27 12.52
N ILE A 29 10.86 -2.14 12.07
CA ILE A 29 10.22 -3.12 11.19
C ILE A 29 10.97 -3.19 9.85
N THR A 30 11.37 -2.04 9.31
CA THR A 30 12.12 -1.97 8.05
C THR A 30 13.42 -2.77 8.15
N ILE A 31 14.17 -2.58 9.23
CA ILE A 31 15.44 -3.30 9.44
C ILE A 31 15.16 -4.79 9.61
N TRP A 32 14.15 -5.13 10.40
CA TRP A 32 13.79 -6.53 10.66
C TRP A 32 13.41 -7.26 9.38
N LEU A 33 12.54 -6.65 8.56
CA LEU A 33 12.12 -7.24 7.28
C LEU A 33 13.27 -7.33 6.28
N HIS A 34 14.15 -6.35 6.27
CA HIS A 34 15.31 -6.38 5.38
C HIS A 34 16.13 -7.66 5.57
N PHE A 35 16.35 -8.05 6.82
CA PHE A 35 17.08 -9.29 7.12
C PHE A 35 16.20 -10.52 6.96
N ALA A 36 14.93 -10.45 7.38
CA ALA A 36 14.02 -11.61 7.32
C ALA A 36 13.72 -12.04 5.88
N ASN A 37 13.67 -11.09 4.95
CA ASN A 37 13.34 -11.38 3.55
C ASN A 37 14.54 -11.86 2.73
N LYS A 38 15.66 -12.16 3.37
CA LYS A 38 16.85 -12.76 2.74
C LYS A 38 17.33 -11.96 1.51
N GLY A 39 17.41 -10.64 1.66
CA GLY A 39 17.92 -9.77 0.60
C GLY A 39 16.88 -9.30 -0.41
N ALA A 40 15.63 -9.73 -0.29
CA ALA A 40 14.57 -9.26 -1.18
C ALA A 40 14.16 -7.80 -0.90
N GLY A 41 14.61 -7.23 0.23
CA GLY A 41 14.28 -5.87 0.63
C GLY A 41 13.10 -5.80 1.58
N ALA A 42 12.87 -4.61 2.15
CA ALA A 42 11.83 -4.38 3.14
C ALA A 42 10.55 -3.79 2.53
N PHE A 43 10.64 -3.19 1.35
CA PHE A 43 9.51 -2.48 0.73
C PHE A 43 9.10 -3.14 -0.58
N PHE A 44 7.79 -3.07 -0.84
CA PHE A 44 7.17 -3.56 -2.05
C PHE A 44 6.38 -2.43 -2.69
N LEU A 45 6.62 -2.18 -3.96
CA LEU A 45 5.89 -1.17 -4.74
C LEU A 45 5.01 -1.87 -5.75
N GLN A 46 3.73 -1.47 -5.80
CA GLN A 46 2.78 -2.07 -6.73
C GLN A 46 1.97 -0.96 -7.41
N GLU A 47 1.86 -1.02 -8.74
CA GLU A 47 1.07 -0.06 -9.49
C GLU A 47 -0.42 -0.28 -9.26
N ARG A 48 -1.13 0.81 -9.00
CA ARG A 48 -2.58 0.82 -8.83
C ARG A 48 -3.16 2.06 -9.51
N PRO A 49 -4.40 1.99 -10.03
CA PRO A 49 -5.03 3.18 -10.58
C PRO A 49 -5.50 4.10 -9.44
N GLY A 50 -5.17 5.36 -9.56
CA GLY A 50 -5.57 6.40 -8.62
C GLY A 50 -6.68 7.29 -9.16
N LYS A 51 -6.72 8.54 -8.69
CA LYS A 51 -7.70 9.51 -9.16
C LYS A 51 -7.54 9.73 -10.66
N ASN A 52 -8.69 9.75 -11.37
CA ASN A 52 -8.74 9.88 -12.84
C ASN A 52 -7.98 8.75 -13.55
N GLU A 53 -7.89 7.58 -12.91
CA GLU A 53 -7.22 6.37 -13.42
C GLU A 53 -5.72 6.54 -13.63
N LYS A 54 -5.12 7.60 -13.10
CA LYS A 54 -3.66 7.76 -13.13
C LYS A 54 -3.00 6.71 -12.28
N LEU A 55 -2.03 6.00 -12.86
CA LEU A 55 -1.31 4.96 -12.14
C LEU A 55 -0.34 5.59 -11.12
N PHE A 56 -0.28 4.98 -9.95
CA PHE A 56 0.70 5.35 -8.93
C PHE A 56 1.22 4.08 -8.27
N LYS A 57 2.30 4.20 -7.51
CA LYS A 57 2.88 3.04 -6.82
C LYS A 57 2.51 3.07 -5.35
N VAL A 58 1.72 2.08 -4.94
CA VAL A 58 1.40 1.87 -3.52
C VAL A 58 2.64 1.34 -2.82
N ILE A 59 2.99 1.92 -1.69
CA ILE A 59 4.16 1.52 -0.91
C ILE A 59 3.69 0.65 0.25
N LYS A 60 4.21 -0.58 0.31
CA LYS A 60 3.90 -1.54 1.37
C LYS A 60 5.18 -2.16 1.90
N PHE A 61 5.12 -2.73 3.11
CA PHE A 61 6.20 -3.58 3.56
C PHE A 61 6.17 -4.91 2.81
N LYS A 62 7.34 -5.37 2.41
CA LYS A 62 7.48 -6.66 1.75
C LYS A 62 7.53 -7.75 2.81
N THR A 63 6.67 -8.75 2.67
CA THR A 63 6.49 -9.80 3.66
C THR A 63 6.95 -11.17 3.17
N MET A 64 7.59 -11.21 2.00
CA MET A 64 7.99 -12.44 1.33
C MET A 64 9.42 -12.35 0.84
N THR A 65 10.04 -13.53 0.65
CA THR A 65 11.34 -13.64 -0.02
C THR A 65 11.15 -13.64 -1.54
N ASP A 66 12.26 -13.56 -2.28
CA ASP A 66 12.26 -13.72 -3.73
C ASP A 66 12.82 -15.09 -4.15
N GLU A 67 12.69 -16.10 -3.28
CA GLU A 67 13.20 -17.44 -3.54
C GLU A 67 12.55 -18.04 -4.80
N ARG A 68 13.36 -18.72 -5.59
CA ARG A 68 12.92 -19.35 -6.83
C ARG A 68 13.12 -20.86 -6.77
N GLY A 69 12.28 -21.58 -7.51
CA GLY A 69 12.42 -23.01 -7.67
C GLY A 69 13.46 -23.36 -8.74
N GLU A 70 13.62 -24.64 -8.99
CA GLU A 70 14.57 -25.16 -10.00
C GLU A 70 14.26 -24.67 -11.39
N ASP A 71 12.98 -24.37 -11.69
CA ASP A 71 12.52 -23.84 -12.98
C ASP A 71 12.83 -22.34 -13.17
N GLY A 72 13.45 -21.69 -12.20
CA GLY A 72 13.75 -20.26 -12.23
C GLY A 72 12.60 -19.35 -11.92
N LYS A 73 11.41 -19.88 -11.67
CA LYS A 73 10.23 -19.10 -11.32
C LYS A 73 10.13 -18.91 -9.81
N LEU A 74 9.48 -17.82 -9.39
CA LEU A 74 9.24 -17.57 -7.98
C LEU A 74 8.44 -18.72 -7.36
N LEU A 75 8.81 -19.10 -6.14
CA LEU A 75 8.07 -20.09 -5.39
C LEU A 75 6.66 -19.59 -5.09
N PRO A 76 5.70 -20.50 -4.79
CA PRO A 76 4.36 -20.08 -4.36
C PRO A 76 4.43 -19.16 -3.14
N ASP A 77 3.44 -18.28 -3.00
CA ASP A 77 3.40 -17.30 -1.90
C ASP A 77 3.55 -17.97 -0.52
N LYS A 78 2.91 -19.12 -0.33
CA LYS A 78 2.98 -19.84 0.95
C LYS A 78 4.38 -20.25 1.34
N ASP A 79 5.26 -20.45 0.36
CA ASP A 79 6.65 -20.86 0.58
C ASP A 79 7.59 -19.67 0.71
N ARG A 80 7.14 -18.49 0.30
CA ARG A 80 7.93 -17.26 0.32
C ARG A 80 7.65 -16.39 1.53
N ILE A 81 6.45 -16.48 2.10
CA ILE A 81 6.08 -15.64 3.23
C ILE A 81 6.89 -16.04 4.47
N THR A 82 7.52 -15.08 5.12
CA THR A 82 8.30 -15.33 6.33
C THR A 82 7.41 -15.31 7.57
N LYS A 83 7.94 -15.82 8.71
CA LYS A 83 7.21 -15.76 9.98
C LYS A 83 6.96 -14.30 10.38
N VAL A 84 7.96 -13.44 10.20
CA VAL A 84 7.84 -12.01 10.45
C VAL A 84 6.80 -11.42 9.50
N GLY A 85 6.84 -11.81 8.22
CA GLY A 85 5.88 -11.36 7.22
C GLY A 85 4.45 -11.73 7.58
N LYS A 86 4.22 -12.93 8.09
CA LYS A 86 2.88 -13.34 8.53
C LYS A 86 2.37 -12.43 9.65
N PHE A 87 3.22 -12.12 10.62
CA PHE A 87 2.85 -11.22 11.71
C PHE A 87 2.53 -9.82 11.18
N VAL A 88 3.40 -9.27 10.33
CA VAL A 88 3.23 -7.94 9.76
C VAL A 88 1.94 -7.87 8.93
N ARG A 89 1.67 -8.90 8.14
CA ARG A 89 0.47 -8.94 7.30
C ARG A 89 -0.80 -9.13 8.12
N SER A 90 -0.79 -9.99 9.13
CA SER A 90 -1.98 -10.28 9.95
C SER A 90 -2.41 -9.08 10.78
N THR A 91 -1.47 -8.20 11.13
CA THR A 91 -1.75 -6.97 11.89
C THR A 91 -1.98 -5.76 10.99
N SER A 92 -1.92 -5.93 9.67
CA SER A 92 -2.04 -4.86 8.67
C SER A 92 -0.94 -3.79 8.78
N ILE A 93 0.14 -4.09 9.48
CA ILE A 93 1.31 -3.19 9.58
C ILE A 93 1.94 -3.01 8.20
N ASP A 94 1.82 -4.01 7.31
CA ASP A 94 2.36 -3.95 5.95
C ASP A 94 1.80 -2.78 5.13
N GLU A 95 0.65 -2.24 5.51
CA GLU A 95 0.02 -1.12 4.81
C GLU A 95 0.38 0.25 5.38
N LEU A 96 1.09 0.33 6.52
CA LEU A 96 1.46 1.62 7.12
C LEU A 96 2.30 2.52 6.21
N PRO A 97 3.22 2.01 5.36
CA PRO A 97 3.95 2.88 4.43
C PRO A 97 3.05 3.64 3.45
N GLN A 98 1.78 3.23 3.27
CA GLN A 98 0.85 3.95 2.41
C GLN A 98 0.58 5.38 2.90
N PHE A 99 0.86 5.70 4.16
CA PHE A 99 0.78 7.09 4.63
C PHE A 99 1.72 8.01 3.85
N VAL A 100 2.83 7.48 3.33
CA VAL A 100 3.70 8.24 2.41
C VAL A 100 2.96 8.57 1.12
N ASN A 101 2.14 7.63 0.61
CA ASN A 101 1.31 7.89 -0.57
C ASN A 101 0.30 9.01 -0.31
N VAL A 102 -0.22 9.09 0.92
CA VAL A 102 -1.12 10.19 1.29
C VAL A 102 -0.38 11.52 1.27
N LEU A 103 0.84 11.57 1.82
CA LEU A 103 1.66 12.79 1.80
C LEU A 103 1.96 13.24 0.37
N LYS A 104 2.24 12.31 -0.53
CA LYS A 104 2.54 12.62 -1.94
C LYS A 104 1.31 13.09 -2.72
N GLY A 105 0.11 12.82 -2.20
CA GLY A 105 -1.11 13.19 -2.88
C GLY A 105 -1.72 12.08 -3.73
N ASP A 106 -1.12 10.89 -3.76
CA ASP A 106 -1.62 9.74 -4.52
C ASP A 106 -2.88 9.16 -3.89
N MET A 107 -2.98 9.23 -2.57
CA MET A 107 -4.04 8.60 -1.80
C MET A 107 -4.64 9.55 -0.76
N SER A 108 -5.79 9.15 -0.23
CA SER A 108 -6.46 9.77 0.91
C SER A 108 -6.49 8.77 2.06
N LEU A 109 -6.80 9.23 3.26
CA LEU A 109 -7.01 8.32 4.39
C LEU A 109 -8.25 7.47 4.20
N ILE A 110 -9.33 8.08 3.73
CA ILE A 110 -10.60 7.40 3.49
C ILE A 110 -10.98 7.59 2.02
N GLY A 111 -11.24 6.48 1.35
CA GLY A 111 -11.62 6.49 -0.04
C GLY A 111 -11.76 5.06 -0.58
N PRO A 112 -12.12 4.91 -1.87
CA PRO A 112 -12.23 3.57 -2.47
C PRO A 112 -10.88 2.86 -2.45
N ARG A 113 -10.91 1.56 -2.17
CA ARG A 113 -9.68 0.75 -2.20
C ARG A 113 -9.10 0.73 -3.61
N PRO A 114 -7.81 1.01 -3.80
CA PRO A 114 -7.19 0.87 -5.12
C PRO A 114 -7.08 -0.60 -5.47
N LEU A 115 -7.72 -0.99 -6.56
CA LEU A 115 -7.70 -2.37 -7.05
C LEU A 115 -6.61 -2.56 -8.11
N LEU A 116 -6.47 -3.77 -8.62
CA LEU A 116 -5.46 -4.07 -9.62
C LEU A 116 -5.75 -3.34 -10.94
N VAL A 117 -4.70 -2.94 -11.64
CA VAL A 117 -4.79 -2.28 -12.95
C VAL A 117 -5.60 -3.14 -13.93
N GLU A 118 -5.47 -4.46 -13.83
CA GLU A 118 -6.16 -5.42 -14.69
C GLU A 118 -7.68 -5.27 -14.66
N TYR A 119 -8.23 -4.75 -13.57
CA TYR A 119 -9.68 -4.59 -13.43
C TYR A 119 -10.25 -3.37 -14.16
N LEU A 120 -9.40 -2.46 -14.65
CA LEU A 120 -9.88 -1.25 -15.33
C LEU A 120 -10.78 -1.57 -16.51
N SER A 121 -10.43 -2.60 -17.30
CA SER A 121 -11.20 -3.01 -18.47
C SER A 121 -12.51 -3.72 -18.11
N LEU A 122 -12.66 -4.15 -16.85
CA LEU A 122 -13.81 -4.90 -16.39
C LEU A 122 -14.90 -4.02 -15.75
N TYR A 123 -14.60 -2.74 -15.51
CA TYR A 123 -15.53 -1.85 -14.83
C TYR A 123 -16.63 -1.36 -15.77
N SER A 124 -17.87 -1.33 -15.26
CA SER A 124 -18.96 -0.60 -15.89
C SER A 124 -18.71 0.92 -15.78
N PRO A 125 -19.38 1.76 -16.59
CA PRO A 125 -19.26 3.22 -16.43
C PRO A 125 -19.55 3.69 -15.02
N GLU A 126 -20.51 3.07 -14.35
CA GLU A 126 -20.84 3.39 -12.97
C GLU A 126 -19.69 3.02 -12.01
N GLN A 127 -19.06 1.87 -12.21
CA GLN A 127 -17.94 1.43 -11.38
C GLN A 127 -16.70 2.29 -11.57
N HIS A 128 -16.49 2.87 -12.76
CA HIS A 128 -15.39 3.79 -13.01
C HIS A 128 -15.47 5.07 -12.17
N ARG A 129 -16.63 5.39 -11.63
CA ARG A 129 -16.82 6.58 -10.79
C ARG A 129 -15.94 6.55 -9.54
N ARG A 130 -15.48 5.39 -9.12
CA ARG A 130 -14.55 5.28 -7.99
C ARG A 130 -13.27 6.08 -8.21
N HIS A 131 -12.90 6.33 -9.48
CA HIS A 131 -11.69 7.07 -9.83
C HIS A 131 -11.90 8.59 -9.87
N GLU A 132 -13.09 9.08 -9.57
CA GLU A 132 -13.35 10.51 -9.46
C GLU A 132 -12.72 11.12 -8.21
N VAL A 133 -12.32 10.27 -7.25
CA VAL A 133 -11.68 10.68 -6.00
C VAL A 133 -10.39 9.89 -5.80
N ARG A 134 -9.55 10.35 -4.88
CA ARG A 134 -8.32 9.61 -4.53
C ARG A 134 -8.69 8.30 -3.84
N PRO A 135 -7.97 7.20 -4.15
CA PRO A 135 -8.16 5.95 -3.42
C PRO A 135 -7.73 6.13 -1.96
N GLY A 136 -8.31 5.35 -1.07
CA GLY A 136 -8.05 5.47 0.35
C GLY A 136 -7.32 4.27 0.93
N ILE A 137 -6.67 4.50 2.06
CA ILE A 137 -6.10 3.43 2.87
C ILE A 137 -7.24 2.63 3.50
N SER A 138 -8.29 3.33 3.92
CA SER A 138 -9.48 2.73 4.51
C SER A 138 -10.74 3.25 3.82
N GLY A 139 -11.85 2.54 3.96
CA GLY A 139 -13.11 2.94 3.37
C GLY A 139 -14.21 1.95 3.73
N TRP A 140 -15.43 2.25 3.26
CA TRP A 140 -16.61 1.46 3.58
C TRP A 140 -16.53 0.01 3.10
N ALA A 141 -15.81 -0.24 2.01
CA ALA A 141 -15.73 -1.54 1.35
C ALA A 141 -14.48 -2.35 1.70
N GLN A 142 -13.76 -1.95 2.73
CA GLN A 142 -12.50 -2.61 3.09
C GLN A 142 -12.59 -3.52 4.30
#